data_146df6302b1b2edd9847f87ac675fe6a
#
_entry.id   146df6302b1b2edd9847f87ac675fe6a
#
_cell.length_a   1.000
_cell.length_b   1.000
_cell.length_c   1.000
_cell.angle_alpha   90.00
_cell.angle_beta   90.00
_cell.angle_gamma   90.00
#
_symmetry.space_group_name_H-M   'P 1'
#
loop_
_entity.id
_entity.type
_entity.pdbx_description
1 polymer ?
#
loop_
_entity_poly.entity_id
_entity_poly.type
_entity_poly.pdbx_seq_one_letter_code
_entity_poly.pdbx_strand_id
1 'polypeptide(L)'
;MILTSSFFPDPFDLSDYSFSLSSRIREEQYECSKKAVKELTKKYIQKGEVLCTLVQLQAELISRGVSAGNCKYEKNDFAERLDITLADTDFNITIPLFPKQNPKKGIKLIVGKGILHEILDAYVTPESAADFILGVSEWLPEYYGIEQRIKEEEMQKQKVRDLAIDLLKRNIGAILEEKGYKYVIYPSHTNKASLIITFSDVFKMTLEVDLMEDFLDQVRRVVESLPANEIIMGD
;
A
#
# COMPACT_ATOMS: atom_id res chain seq x y z
N MET A 1 46.05 -4.09 -3.25
CA MET A 1 45.38 -3.33 -2.20
C MET A 1 44.50 -2.30 -2.89
N ILE A 2 43.24 -2.64 -3.14
CA ILE A 2 42.28 -1.78 -3.89
C ILE A 2 41.48 -1.03 -2.83
N LEU A 3 41.74 0.26 -2.72
CA LEU A 3 40.92 1.18 -1.92
C LEU A 3 39.63 1.45 -2.73
N THR A 4 38.58 0.74 -2.44
CA THR A 4 37.25 1.13 -2.88
C THR A 4 36.78 2.29 -1.99
N SER A 5 36.72 3.48 -2.56
CA SER A 5 35.94 4.58 -1.98
C SER A 5 34.49 4.14 -1.93
N SER A 6 34.01 3.80 -0.76
CA SER A 6 32.61 3.51 -0.54
C SER A 6 31.82 4.80 -0.74
N PHE A 7 31.15 4.90 -1.87
CA PHE A 7 30.02 5.78 -2.07
C PHE A 7 28.98 5.34 -1.05
N PHE A 8 28.80 6.13 0.00
CA PHE A 8 27.69 5.93 0.94
C PHE A 8 26.43 6.37 0.21
N PRO A 9 25.45 5.47 -0.03
CA PRO A 9 24.15 5.90 -0.47
C PRO A 9 23.56 6.79 0.64
N ASP A 10 22.87 7.85 0.22
CA ASP A 10 22.17 8.76 1.14
C ASP A 10 21.21 7.90 1.98
N PRO A 11 21.37 7.83 3.32
CA PRO A 11 20.58 6.94 4.17
C PRO A 11 19.10 7.32 4.26
N PHE A 12 18.69 8.40 3.60
CA PHE A 12 17.32 8.91 3.59
C PHE A 12 16.71 8.99 2.19
N ASP A 13 16.81 7.94 1.41
CA ASP A 13 15.96 7.85 0.22
C ASP A 13 14.53 7.48 0.64
N LEU A 14 13.77 8.51 1.03
CA LEU A 14 12.34 8.41 1.34
C LEU A 14 11.51 7.95 0.12
N SER A 15 12.09 7.96 -1.08
CA SER A 15 11.43 7.56 -2.32
C SER A 15 11.14 6.07 -2.34
N ASP A 16 12.09 5.23 -1.91
CA ASP A 16 11.93 3.77 -1.87
C ASP A 16 10.90 3.33 -0.83
N TYR A 17 10.86 4.01 0.32
CA TYR A 17 9.88 3.71 1.37
C TYR A 17 8.46 4.06 0.93
N SER A 18 8.27 5.25 0.37
CA SER A 18 6.95 5.68 -0.13
C SER A 18 6.44 4.81 -1.27
N PHE A 19 7.35 4.34 -2.13
CA PHE A 19 7.04 3.42 -3.21
C PHE A 19 6.62 2.05 -2.68
N SER A 20 7.34 1.49 -1.71
CA SER A 20 7.02 0.21 -1.07
C SER A 20 5.66 0.24 -0.36
N LEU A 21 5.37 1.31 0.40
CA LEU A 21 4.08 1.49 1.08
C LEU A 21 2.93 1.60 0.08
N SER A 22 3.09 2.41 -0.95
CA SER A 22 2.09 2.59 -2.01
C SER A 22 1.85 1.30 -2.80
N SER A 23 2.89 0.50 -3.03
CA SER A 23 2.79 -0.79 -3.69
C SER A 23 1.98 -1.79 -2.86
N ARG A 24 2.27 -1.87 -1.55
CA ARG A 24 1.53 -2.73 -0.61
C ARG A 24 0.05 -2.36 -0.54
N ILE A 25 -0.27 -1.06 -0.44
CA ILE A 25 -1.65 -0.58 -0.43
C ILE A 25 -2.38 -1.02 -1.72
N ARG A 26 -1.77 -0.81 -2.88
CA ARG A 26 -2.36 -1.19 -4.18
C ARG A 26 -2.59 -2.69 -4.30
N GLU A 27 -1.65 -3.49 -3.83
CA GLU A 27 -1.75 -4.95 -3.87
C GLU A 27 -2.90 -5.45 -2.99
N GLU A 28 -2.99 -4.99 -1.74
CA GLU A 28 -4.07 -5.38 -0.84
C GLU A 28 -5.44 -4.87 -1.35
N GLN A 29 -5.50 -3.67 -1.90
CA GLN A 29 -6.71 -3.14 -2.52
C GLN A 29 -7.13 -3.94 -3.76
N TYR A 30 -6.18 -4.38 -4.58
CA TYR A 30 -6.44 -5.24 -5.73
C TYR A 30 -7.00 -6.61 -5.30
N GLU A 31 -6.40 -7.27 -4.31
CA GLU A 31 -6.89 -8.55 -3.81
C GLU A 31 -8.26 -8.41 -3.13
N CYS A 32 -8.50 -7.32 -2.39
CA CYS A 32 -9.82 -7.00 -1.84
C CYS A 32 -10.87 -6.88 -2.95
N SER A 33 -10.58 -6.11 -4.00
CA SER A 33 -11.47 -5.93 -5.14
C SER A 33 -11.79 -7.25 -5.85
N LYS A 34 -10.78 -8.07 -6.08
CA LYS A 34 -10.91 -9.37 -6.73
C LYS A 34 -11.76 -10.34 -5.91
N LYS A 35 -11.58 -10.34 -4.59
CA LYS A 35 -12.41 -11.13 -3.67
C LYS A 35 -13.86 -10.65 -3.71
N ALA A 36 -14.10 -9.34 -3.61
CA ALA A 36 -15.41 -8.73 -3.64
C ALA A 36 -16.17 -9.07 -4.95
N VAL A 37 -15.51 -8.91 -6.10
CA VAL A 37 -16.11 -9.28 -7.40
C VAL A 37 -16.53 -10.74 -7.42
N LYS A 38 -15.70 -11.65 -6.96
CA LYS A 38 -16.02 -13.07 -6.93
C LYS A 38 -17.23 -13.37 -6.04
N GLU A 39 -17.32 -12.73 -4.88
CA GLU A 39 -18.45 -12.88 -3.97
C GLU A 39 -19.73 -12.26 -4.54
N LEU A 40 -19.67 -11.05 -5.07
CA LEU A 40 -20.79 -10.35 -5.68
C LEU A 40 -21.31 -11.11 -6.93
N THR A 41 -20.39 -11.62 -7.76
CA THR A 41 -20.78 -12.45 -8.92
C THR A 41 -21.55 -13.68 -8.48
N LYS A 42 -21.06 -14.37 -7.45
CA LYS A 42 -21.74 -15.56 -6.93
C LYS A 42 -23.09 -15.23 -6.29
N LYS A 43 -23.21 -14.08 -5.64
CA LYS A 43 -24.40 -13.65 -4.90
C LYS A 43 -25.51 -13.14 -5.81
N TYR A 44 -25.15 -12.36 -6.82
CA TYR A 44 -26.13 -11.58 -7.57
C TYR A 44 -26.28 -11.99 -9.04
N ILE A 45 -25.21 -12.43 -9.71
CA ILE A 45 -25.27 -12.62 -11.16
C ILE A 45 -26.13 -13.82 -11.55
N GLN A 46 -27.17 -13.54 -12.31
CA GLN A 46 -28.05 -14.51 -12.91
C GLN A 46 -27.99 -14.40 -14.44
N LYS A 47 -27.95 -15.53 -15.11
CA LYS A 47 -27.96 -15.58 -16.56
C LYS A 47 -29.38 -15.31 -17.07
N GLY A 48 -29.47 -14.40 -18.03
CA GLY A 48 -30.69 -14.12 -18.79
C GLY A 48 -30.64 -14.79 -20.15
N GLU A 49 -31.77 -14.80 -20.82
CA GLU A 49 -31.92 -15.31 -22.20
C GLU A 49 -31.63 -14.23 -23.25
N VAL A 50 -31.69 -12.97 -22.86
CA VAL A 50 -31.57 -11.79 -23.73
C VAL A 50 -30.36 -10.96 -23.29
N LEU A 51 -29.70 -10.34 -24.27
CA LEU A 51 -28.60 -9.40 -24.00
C LEU A 51 -29.06 -8.22 -23.14
N CYS A 52 -28.36 -7.97 -22.03
CA CYS A 52 -28.57 -6.79 -21.22
C CYS A 52 -28.02 -5.56 -21.95
N THR A 53 -28.87 -4.57 -22.20
CA THR A 53 -28.44 -3.28 -22.76
C THR A 53 -28.15 -2.30 -21.65
N LEU A 54 -27.23 -1.32 -21.92
CA LEU A 54 -26.91 -0.27 -20.93
C LEU A 54 -28.11 0.61 -20.60
N VAL A 55 -29.09 0.76 -21.55
CA VAL A 55 -30.34 1.48 -21.31
C VAL A 55 -31.24 0.76 -20.32
N GLN A 56 -31.39 -0.58 -20.47
CA GLN A 56 -32.12 -1.37 -19.50
C GLN A 56 -31.48 -1.33 -18.12
N LEU A 57 -30.15 -1.45 -18.07
CA LEU A 57 -29.40 -1.37 -16.83
C LEU A 57 -29.53 -0.01 -16.16
N GLN A 58 -29.49 1.09 -16.94
CA GLN A 58 -29.74 2.43 -16.42
C GLN A 58 -31.14 2.55 -15.80
N ALA A 59 -32.16 2.10 -16.53
CA ALA A 59 -33.55 2.15 -16.05
C ALA A 59 -33.71 1.35 -14.74
N GLU A 60 -33.07 0.19 -14.65
CA GLU A 60 -33.11 -0.65 -13.46
C GLU A 60 -32.39 0.02 -12.26
N LEU A 61 -31.23 0.62 -12.47
CA LEU A 61 -30.51 1.36 -11.42
C LEU A 61 -31.32 2.55 -10.90
N ILE A 62 -31.97 3.29 -11.80
CA ILE A 62 -32.82 4.42 -11.42
C ILE A 62 -34.04 3.93 -10.65
N SER A 63 -34.67 2.82 -11.06
CA SER A 63 -35.81 2.22 -10.34
C SER A 63 -35.44 1.80 -8.90
N ARG A 64 -34.18 1.48 -8.66
CA ARG A 64 -33.61 1.11 -7.33
C ARG A 64 -33.10 2.29 -6.54
N GLY A 65 -33.33 3.53 -6.99
CA GLY A 65 -33.05 4.74 -6.25
C GLY A 65 -31.73 5.44 -6.59
N VAL A 66 -30.97 4.95 -7.58
CA VAL A 66 -29.83 5.70 -8.10
C VAL A 66 -30.36 6.95 -8.81
N SER A 67 -29.91 8.14 -8.42
CA SER A 67 -30.40 9.36 -9.07
C SER A 67 -29.99 9.40 -10.55
N ALA A 68 -30.87 9.92 -11.40
CA ALA A 68 -30.58 10.05 -12.84
C ALA A 68 -29.33 10.91 -13.12
N GLY A 69 -29.01 11.88 -12.22
CA GLY A 69 -27.79 12.66 -12.29
C GLY A 69 -26.52 11.84 -12.05
N ASN A 70 -26.63 10.76 -11.30
CA ASN A 70 -25.54 9.85 -10.93
C ASN A 70 -25.49 8.59 -11.84
N CYS A 71 -26.36 8.50 -12.85
CA CYS A 71 -26.43 7.36 -13.75
C CYS A 71 -26.57 7.87 -15.18
N LYS A 72 -25.45 8.19 -15.83
CA LYS A 72 -25.44 8.87 -17.13
C LYS A 72 -25.12 7.89 -18.25
N TYR A 73 -26.06 7.74 -19.15
CA TYR A 73 -25.87 7.00 -20.38
C TYR A 73 -25.43 7.93 -21.52
N GLU A 74 -24.39 7.53 -22.20
CA GLU A 74 -23.87 8.24 -23.40
C GLU A 74 -23.69 7.24 -24.54
N LYS A 75 -24.08 7.67 -25.73
CA LYS A 75 -23.89 6.91 -26.97
C LYS A 75 -23.31 7.80 -28.03
N ASN A 76 -22.29 7.31 -28.72
CA ASN A 76 -21.73 7.91 -29.91
C ASN A 76 -21.52 6.86 -30.99
N ASP A 77 -21.02 7.24 -32.17
CA ASP A 77 -20.82 6.34 -33.31
C ASP A 77 -19.85 5.16 -33.01
N PHE A 78 -19.04 5.26 -31.96
CA PHE A 78 -17.99 4.31 -31.67
C PHE A 78 -18.23 3.47 -30.41
N ALA A 79 -18.94 4.00 -29.43
CA ALA A 79 -19.13 3.37 -28.15
C ALA A 79 -20.41 3.79 -27.44
N GLU A 80 -20.92 2.91 -26.61
CA GLU A 80 -21.94 3.20 -25.60
C GLU A 80 -21.29 3.10 -24.21
N ARG A 81 -21.66 4.02 -23.33
CA ARG A 81 -21.09 4.12 -21.98
C ARG A 81 -22.20 4.42 -20.98
N LEU A 82 -22.15 3.79 -19.83
CA LEU A 82 -22.95 4.10 -18.67
C LEU A 82 -22.00 4.47 -17.51
N ASP A 83 -22.04 5.72 -17.09
CA ASP A 83 -21.28 6.22 -15.95
C ASP A 83 -22.19 6.27 -14.73
N ILE A 84 -21.77 5.62 -13.64
CA ILE A 84 -22.52 5.49 -12.40
C ILE A 84 -21.65 6.04 -11.28
N THR A 85 -22.17 7.03 -10.56
CA THR A 85 -21.57 7.51 -9.30
C THR A 85 -22.41 6.94 -8.16
N LEU A 86 -21.81 6.10 -7.32
CA LEU A 86 -22.46 5.61 -6.13
C LEU A 86 -22.58 6.74 -5.10
N ALA A 87 -23.77 6.88 -4.50
CA ALA A 87 -24.06 7.93 -3.53
C ALA A 87 -23.04 7.94 -2.40
N ASP A 88 -22.64 9.14 -1.99
CA ASP A 88 -21.70 9.39 -0.88
C ASP A 88 -20.26 8.86 -1.08
N THR A 89 -19.89 8.54 -2.32
CA THR A 89 -18.53 8.09 -2.64
C THR A 89 -17.99 8.80 -3.87
N ASP A 90 -16.67 8.99 -3.94
CA ASP A 90 -15.95 9.40 -5.15
C ASP A 90 -15.77 8.22 -6.13
N PHE A 91 -16.50 7.16 -5.93
CA PHE A 91 -16.34 5.91 -6.66
C PHE A 91 -17.23 5.91 -7.89
N ASN A 92 -16.61 6.02 -9.04
CA ASN A 92 -17.28 5.98 -10.33
C ASN A 92 -17.17 4.59 -10.95
N ILE A 93 -18.29 4.08 -11.42
CA ILE A 93 -18.35 2.85 -12.19
C ILE A 93 -18.63 3.24 -13.64
N THR A 94 -17.73 2.88 -14.54
CA THR A 94 -17.91 3.09 -15.97
C THR A 94 -18.08 1.74 -16.65
N ILE A 95 -19.17 1.59 -17.39
CA ILE A 95 -19.46 0.40 -18.17
C ILE A 95 -19.40 0.78 -19.65
N PRO A 96 -18.25 0.59 -20.32
CA PRO A 96 -18.14 0.83 -21.74
C PRO A 96 -18.71 -0.39 -22.50
N LEU A 97 -19.57 -0.15 -23.46
CA LEU A 97 -19.96 -1.13 -24.46
C LEU A 97 -19.42 -0.68 -25.82
N PHE A 98 -18.61 -1.51 -26.43
CA PHE A 98 -18.05 -1.27 -27.76
C PHE A 98 -18.78 -2.14 -28.79
N PRO A 99 -19.86 -1.64 -29.41
CA PRO A 99 -20.72 -2.47 -30.26
C PRO A 99 -20.02 -3.06 -31.51
N LYS A 100 -18.92 -2.40 -31.95
CA LYS A 100 -18.14 -2.87 -33.10
C LYS A 100 -17.09 -3.95 -32.80
N GLN A 101 -16.77 -4.17 -31.52
CA GLN A 101 -15.64 -5.05 -31.13
C GLN A 101 -16.03 -6.47 -30.72
N ASN A 102 -17.24 -6.88 -30.84
CA ASN A 102 -17.76 -8.19 -30.50
C ASN A 102 -18.83 -8.15 -29.39
N PRO A 103 -20.12 -8.09 -29.76
CA PRO A 103 -21.23 -8.04 -28.78
C PRO A 103 -21.30 -9.26 -27.86
N LYS A 104 -20.56 -10.33 -28.15
CA LYS A 104 -20.52 -11.54 -27.33
C LYS A 104 -19.55 -11.45 -26.15
N LYS A 105 -18.77 -10.35 -26.00
CA LYS A 105 -17.74 -10.27 -24.96
C LYS A 105 -18.21 -9.76 -23.59
N GLY A 106 -19.51 -9.48 -23.44
CA GLY A 106 -20.04 -9.08 -22.15
C GLY A 106 -19.94 -7.59 -21.84
N ILE A 107 -20.46 -7.23 -20.67
CA ILE A 107 -20.44 -5.87 -20.14
C ILE A 107 -19.12 -5.68 -19.38
N LYS A 108 -18.25 -4.82 -19.90
CA LYS A 108 -17.00 -4.50 -19.21
C LYS A 108 -17.27 -3.48 -18.10
N LEU A 109 -17.02 -3.88 -16.88
CA LEU A 109 -17.13 -3.04 -15.71
C LEU A 109 -15.74 -2.43 -15.38
N ILE A 110 -15.68 -1.11 -15.29
CA ILE A 110 -14.48 -0.39 -14.83
C ILE A 110 -14.88 0.40 -13.59
N VAL A 111 -14.29 0.05 -12.47
CA VAL A 111 -14.60 0.68 -11.18
C VAL A 111 -13.40 1.54 -10.75
N GLY A 112 -13.67 2.78 -10.32
CA GLY A 112 -12.69 3.66 -9.69
C GLY A 112 -11.39 3.84 -10.46
N LYS A 113 -11.36 4.63 -11.53
CA LYS A 113 -10.15 4.95 -12.32
C LYS A 113 -9.31 3.73 -12.76
N GLY A 114 -9.96 2.57 -12.94
CA GLY A 114 -9.29 1.35 -13.38
C GLY A 114 -8.82 0.41 -12.28
N ILE A 115 -9.21 0.63 -11.05
CA ILE A 115 -8.89 -0.24 -9.91
C ILE A 115 -9.47 -1.64 -10.09
N LEU A 116 -10.68 -1.73 -10.65
CA LEU A 116 -11.32 -2.98 -11.00
C LEU A 116 -11.68 -3.01 -12.47
N HIS A 117 -11.18 -4.02 -13.18
CA HIS A 117 -11.59 -4.35 -14.53
C HIS A 117 -12.20 -5.74 -14.52
N GLU A 118 -13.52 -5.81 -14.65
CA GLU A 118 -14.24 -7.08 -14.72
C GLU A 118 -15.11 -7.12 -15.98
N ILE A 119 -15.39 -8.32 -16.47
CA ILE A 119 -16.27 -8.54 -17.61
C ILE A 119 -17.42 -9.42 -17.15
N LEU A 120 -18.60 -8.81 -16.99
CA LEU A 120 -19.82 -9.55 -16.77
C LEU A 120 -20.29 -10.18 -18.09
N ASP A 121 -20.89 -11.37 -17.99
CA ASP A 121 -21.53 -12.00 -19.16
C ASP A 121 -22.56 -11.03 -19.75
N ALA A 122 -22.60 -10.92 -21.08
CA ALA A 122 -23.55 -10.06 -21.77
C ALA A 122 -25.01 -10.51 -21.58
N TYR A 123 -25.21 -11.76 -21.22
CA TYR A 123 -26.53 -12.36 -20.97
C TYR A 123 -26.95 -12.30 -19.49
N VAL A 124 -26.41 -11.41 -18.70
CA VAL A 124 -26.93 -11.16 -17.35
C VAL A 124 -28.28 -10.46 -17.42
N THR A 125 -29.15 -10.70 -16.46
CA THR A 125 -30.39 -9.92 -16.36
C THR A 125 -30.10 -8.50 -15.89
N PRO A 126 -30.81 -7.45 -16.35
CA PRO A 126 -30.60 -6.08 -15.90
C PRO A 126 -30.71 -5.95 -14.39
N GLU A 127 -31.64 -6.69 -13.78
CA GLU A 127 -31.86 -6.70 -12.32
C GLU A 127 -30.62 -7.24 -11.59
N SER A 128 -30.08 -8.37 -12.05
CA SER A 128 -28.90 -8.97 -11.41
C SER A 128 -27.64 -8.15 -11.62
N ALA A 129 -27.50 -7.50 -12.78
CA ALA A 129 -26.41 -6.58 -13.04
C ALA A 129 -26.51 -5.32 -12.15
N ALA A 130 -27.72 -4.80 -11.95
CA ALA A 130 -27.96 -3.68 -11.03
C ALA A 130 -27.65 -4.07 -9.58
N ASP A 131 -28.08 -5.25 -9.13
CA ASP A 131 -27.75 -5.76 -7.78
C ASP A 131 -26.24 -5.91 -7.57
N PHE A 132 -25.54 -6.43 -8.58
CA PHE A 132 -24.09 -6.52 -8.53
C PHE A 132 -23.43 -5.14 -8.38
N ILE A 133 -23.88 -4.17 -9.19
CA ILE A 133 -23.32 -2.80 -9.16
C ILE A 133 -23.60 -2.13 -7.81
N LEU A 134 -24.81 -2.24 -7.31
CA LEU A 134 -25.15 -1.70 -5.99
C LEU A 134 -24.43 -2.40 -4.86
N GLY A 135 -24.21 -3.71 -5.00
CA GLY A 135 -23.41 -4.50 -4.06
C GLY A 135 -21.95 -4.07 -3.96
N VAL A 136 -21.42 -3.37 -4.97
CA VAL A 136 -20.08 -2.77 -4.88
C VAL A 136 -19.98 -1.81 -3.69
N SER A 137 -21.03 -1.09 -3.35
CA SER A 137 -21.06 -0.19 -2.19
C SER A 137 -20.88 -0.93 -0.86
N GLU A 138 -21.22 -2.22 -0.77
CA GLU A 138 -21.12 -3.01 0.46
C GLU A 138 -19.65 -3.23 0.89
N TRP A 139 -18.72 -3.33 -0.07
CA TRP A 139 -17.30 -3.56 0.22
C TRP A 139 -16.42 -2.31 0.15
N LEU A 140 -16.94 -1.19 -0.35
CA LEU A 140 -16.19 0.06 -0.41
C LEU A 140 -15.57 0.48 0.94
N PRO A 141 -16.25 0.35 2.10
CA PRO A 141 -15.64 0.65 3.40
C PRO A 141 -14.40 -0.19 3.69
N GLU A 142 -14.42 -1.50 3.34
CA GLU A 142 -13.25 -2.37 3.49
C GLU A 142 -12.10 -1.91 2.58
N TYR A 143 -12.40 -1.60 1.32
CA TYR A 143 -11.44 -1.12 0.34
C TYR A 143 -10.74 0.18 0.78
N TYR A 144 -11.49 1.17 1.23
CA TYR A 144 -10.92 2.44 1.73
C TYR A 144 -10.22 2.27 3.07
N GLY A 145 -10.69 1.37 3.91
CA GLY A 145 -10.08 1.06 5.21
C GLY A 145 -8.68 0.44 5.10
N ILE A 146 -8.36 -0.21 3.97
CA ILE A 146 -7.04 -0.83 3.74
C ILE A 146 -5.92 0.21 3.84
N GLU A 147 -6.06 1.34 3.17
CA GLU A 147 -5.03 2.39 3.18
C GLU A 147 -4.79 2.93 4.59
N GLN A 148 -5.86 3.21 5.33
CA GLN A 148 -5.77 3.70 6.70
C GLN A 148 -5.12 2.67 7.60
N ARG A 149 -5.54 1.42 7.55
CA ARG A 149 -4.98 0.32 8.34
C ARG A 149 -3.48 0.13 8.10
N ILE A 150 -3.06 0.10 6.83
CA ILE A 150 -1.64 -0.06 6.48
C ILE A 150 -0.81 1.13 6.98
N LYS A 151 -1.32 2.36 6.83
CA LYS A 151 -0.64 3.55 7.36
C LYS A 151 -0.51 3.53 8.88
N GLU A 152 -1.55 3.09 9.58
CA GLU A 152 -1.53 2.94 11.04
C GLU A 152 -0.53 1.86 11.49
N GLU A 153 -0.51 0.70 10.80
CA GLU A 153 0.48 -0.37 11.06
C GLU A 153 1.92 0.14 10.88
N GLU A 154 2.20 0.85 9.79
CA GLU A 154 3.53 1.40 9.53
C GLU A 154 3.91 2.49 10.55
N MET A 155 2.96 3.34 10.94
CA MET A 155 3.19 4.33 11.99
C MET A 155 3.51 3.68 13.34
N GLN A 156 2.82 2.59 13.69
CA GLN A 156 3.13 1.84 14.92
C GLN A 156 4.52 1.20 14.87
N LYS A 157 4.88 0.57 13.75
CA LYS A 157 6.23 0.03 13.55
C LYS A 157 7.30 1.12 13.67
N GLN A 158 7.05 2.30 13.10
CA GLN A 158 7.97 3.44 13.22
C GLN A 158 8.16 3.86 14.67
N LYS A 159 7.06 3.98 15.45
CA LYS A 159 7.14 4.33 16.88
C LYS A 159 7.96 3.31 17.68
N VAL A 160 7.76 2.02 17.45
CA VAL A 160 8.52 0.95 18.11
C VAL A 160 10.01 1.07 17.78
N ARG A 161 10.33 1.30 16.51
CA ARG A 161 11.70 1.50 16.04
C ARG A 161 12.36 2.73 16.69
N ASP A 162 11.65 3.85 16.74
CA ASP A 162 12.17 5.08 17.35
C ASP A 162 12.45 4.88 18.83
N LEU A 163 11.57 4.18 19.56
CA LEU A 163 11.80 3.81 20.96
C LEU A 163 13.02 2.90 21.13
N ALA A 164 13.20 1.91 20.25
CA ALA A 164 14.35 1.01 20.28
C ALA A 164 15.67 1.78 20.03
N ILE A 165 15.67 2.74 19.10
CA ILE A 165 16.83 3.61 18.82
C ILE A 165 17.12 4.50 20.03
N ASP A 166 16.12 5.06 20.67
CA ASP A 166 16.31 5.87 21.88
C ASP A 166 16.88 5.04 23.04
N LEU A 167 16.42 3.80 23.21
CA LEU A 167 17.01 2.88 24.18
C LEU A 167 18.47 2.55 23.84
N LEU A 168 18.79 2.34 22.57
CA LEU A 168 20.15 2.10 22.11
C LEU A 168 21.05 3.30 22.44
N LYS A 169 20.60 4.52 22.13
CA LYS A 169 21.33 5.76 22.46
C LYS A 169 21.57 5.89 23.95
N ARG A 170 20.56 5.73 24.78
CA ARG A 170 20.67 5.90 26.24
C ARG A 170 21.58 4.87 26.90
N ASN A 171 21.49 3.60 26.48
CA ASN A 171 22.23 2.53 27.16
C ASN A 171 23.60 2.31 26.55
N ILE A 172 23.71 2.27 25.23
CA ILE A 172 24.98 1.96 24.54
C ILE A 172 25.77 3.23 24.30
N GLY A 173 25.08 4.32 23.93
CA GLY A 173 25.73 5.63 23.76
C GLY A 173 26.45 6.09 25.01
N ALA A 174 25.83 5.96 26.19
CA ALA A 174 26.47 6.32 27.47
C ALA A 174 27.78 5.54 27.72
N ILE A 175 27.80 4.23 27.41
CA ILE A 175 29.04 3.41 27.56
C ILE A 175 30.11 3.86 26.57
N LEU A 176 29.73 4.19 25.34
CA LEU A 176 30.68 4.65 24.32
C LEU A 176 31.25 6.01 24.65
N GLU A 177 30.44 6.93 25.16
CA GLU A 177 30.88 8.26 25.64
C GLU A 177 31.82 8.16 26.83
N GLU A 178 31.51 7.29 27.80
CA GLU A 178 32.39 7.02 28.95
C GLU A 178 33.76 6.48 28.52
N LYS A 179 33.76 5.63 27.48
CA LYS A 179 34.98 5.09 26.87
C LYS A 179 35.70 6.06 25.91
N GLY A 180 35.16 7.25 25.67
CA GLY A 180 35.75 8.27 24.79
C GLY A 180 35.53 8.05 23.31
N TYR A 181 34.55 7.25 22.92
CA TYR A 181 34.23 7.00 21.50
C TYR A 181 33.17 7.95 20.96
N LYS A 182 33.40 8.45 19.75
CA LYS A 182 32.32 9.08 18.94
C LYS A 182 31.51 8.01 18.24
N TYR A 183 30.20 8.17 18.21
CA TYR A 183 29.31 7.22 17.54
C TYR A 183 28.17 7.94 16.82
N VAL A 184 27.60 7.24 15.83
CA VAL A 184 26.38 7.65 15.13
C VAL A 184 25.50 6.42 14.95
N ILE A 185 24.19 6.60 15.14
CA ILE A 185 23.20 5.56 14.92
C ILE A 185 22.34 5.95 13.72
N TYR A 186 22.36 5.13 12.69
CA TYR A 186 21.52 5.28 11.49
C TYR A 186 20.39 4.26 11.53
N PRO A 187 19.13 4.71 11.61
CA PRO A 187 18.00 3.81 11.46
C PRO A 187 17.94 3.27 10.01
N SER A 188 17.67 1.98 9.86
CA SER A 188 17.33 1.37 8.56
C SER A 188 15.82 1.38 8.35
N HIS A 189 15.36 1.21 7.12
CA HIS A 189 13.94 1.03 6.79
C HIS A 189 13.36 -0.31 7.28
N THR A 190 14.23 -1.24 7.67
CA THR A 190 13.87 -2.49 8.33
C THR A 190 13.95 -2.33 9.86
N ASN A 191 13.65 -3.39 10.62
CA ASN A 191 13.87 -3.41 12.07
C ASN A 191 15.37 -3.46 12.45
N LYS A 192 16.22 -2.78 11.70
CA LYS A 192 17.66 -2.73 11.91
C LYS A 192 18.14 -1.30 12.10
N ALA A 193 19.24 -1.15 12.78
CA ALA A 193 19.99 0.10 12.86
C ALA A 193 21.48 -0.19 12.64
N SER A 194 22.20 0.78 12.09
CA SER A 194 23.67 0.71 11.99
C SER A 194 24.27 1.62 13.06
N LEU A 195 24.98 1.03 14.00
CA LEU A 195 25.79 1.74 14.99
C LEU A 195 27.22 1.87 14.44
N ILE A 196 27.63 3.08 14.10
CA ILE A 196 28.98 3.38 13.64
C ILE A 196 29.79 3.96 14.80
N ILE A 197 30.85 3.27 15.20
CA ILE A 197 31.77 3.69 16.25
C ILE A 197 33.06 4.18 15.59
N THR A 198 33.46 5.38 15.90
CA THR A 198 34.69 6.02 15.35
C THR A 198 35.82 5.88 16.33
N PHE A 199 36.89 5.16 15.95
CA PHE A 199 38.09 4.94 16.71
C PHE A 199 39.17 6.02 16.41
N SER A 200 39.23 6.43 15.15
CA SER A 200 40.10 7.52 14.66
C SER A 200 39.50 8.10 13.39
N ASP A 201 40.09 9.13 12.84
CA ASP A 201 39.62 9.76 11.59
C ASP A 201 39.64 8.77 10.40
N VAL A 202 40.41 7.69 10.49
CA VAL A 202 40.57 6.70 9.43
C VAL A 202 39.86 5.37 9.72
N PHE A 203 39.66 5.05 11.01
CA PHE A 203 39.12 3.75 11.41
C PHE A 203 37.77 3.88 12.09
N LYS A 204 36.78 3.22 11.48
CA LYS A 204 35.41 3.12 11.98
C LYS A 204 34.96 1.66 12.00
N MET A 205 34.20 1.29 13.00
CA MET A 205 33.53 0.00 13.09
C MET A 205 32.02 0.20 12.91
N THR A 206 31.41 -0.61 12.05
CA THR A 206 29.97 -0.62 11.88
C THR A 206 29.40 -1.91 12.44
N LEU A 207 28.43 -1.77 13.34
CA LEU A 207 27.65 -2.87 13.88
C LEU A 207 26.22 -2.75 13.34
N GLU A 208 25.75 -3.77 12.64
CA GLU A 208 24.34 -3.89 12.33
C GLU A 208 23.60 -4.46 13.52
N VAL A 209 22.62 -3.72 14.01
CA VAL A 209 21.81 -4.05 15.19
C VAL A 209 20.42 -4.40 14.70
N ASP A 210 19.97 -5.62 14.97
CA ASP A 210 18.58 -6.00 14.80
C ASP A 210 17.79 -5.50 16.03
N LEU A 211 16.85 -4.58 15.82
CA LEU A 211 16.05 -3.94 16.87
C LEU A 211 14.93 -4.84 17.41
N MET A 212 15.08 -6.15 17.27
CA MET A 212 14.20 -7.15 17.85
C MET A 212 14.59 -7.44 19.31
N GLU A 213 14.03 -8.50 19.89
CA GLU A 213 14.30 -8.89 21.27
C GLU A 213 15.81 -9.05 21.57
N ASP A 214 16.24 -8.66 22.76
CA ASP A 214 17.61 -8.81 23.31
C ASP A 214 18.75 -8.04 22.59
N PHE A 215 18.42 -7.12 21.67
CA PHE A 215 19.46 -6.37 20.94
C PHE A 215 20.39 -5.55 21.85
N LEU A 216 19.87 -5.00 22.94
CA LEU A 216 20.68 -4.20 23.88
C LEU A 216 21.80 -5.03 24.50
N ASP A 217 21.51 -6.25 24.93
CA ASP A 217 22.50 -7.11 25.58
C ASP A 217 23.57 -7.59 24.61
N GLN A 218 23.19 -7.86 23.35
CA GLN A 218 24.14 -8.23 22.30
C GLN A 218 25.11 -7.09 22.00
N VAL A 219 24.59 -5.88 21.77
CA VAL A 219 25.41 -4.71 21.48
C VAL A 219 26.25 -4.31 22.70
N ARG A 220 25.69 -4.36 23.91
CA ARG A 220 26.39 -4.06 25.16
C ARG A 220 27.63 -4.91 25.33
N ARG A 221 27.54 -6.23 25.15
CA ARG A 221 28.70 -7.14 25.24
C ARG A 221 29.84 -6.74 24.31
N VAL A 222 29.49 -6.35 23.08
CA VAL A 222 30.50 -5.91 22.10
C VAL A 222 31.13 -4.60 22.55
N VAL A 223 30.32 -3.61 22.94
CA VAL A 223 30.81 -2.28 23.32
C VAL A 223 31.59 -2.31 24.63
N GLU A 224 31.18 -3.11 25.62
CA GLU A 224 31.90 -3.29 26.86
C GLU A 224 33.28 -3.95 26.66
N SER A 225 33.41 -4.81 25.65
CA SER A 225 34.71 -5.43 25.31
C SER A 225 35.69 -4.48 24.62
N LEU A 226 35.25 -3.30 24.15
CA LEU A 226 36.15 -2.32 23.56
C LEU A 226 37.08 -1.70 24.62
N PRO A 227 38.38 -1.49 24.35
CA PRO A 227 39.29 -0.79 25.22
C PRO A 227 38.85 0.68 25.37
N ALA A 228 39.30 1.36 26.42
CA ALA A 228 39.11 2.80 26.50
C ALA A 228 39.88 3.50 25.36
N ASN A 229 39.25 4.51 24.74
CA ASN A 229 39.89 5.26 23.65
C ASN A 229 40.79 6.35 24.22
N GLU A 230 42.03 6.03 24.50
CA GLU A 230 43.02 6.95 25.08
C GLU A 230 43.51 8.04 24.12
N ILE A 231 43.10 8.01 22.84
CA ILE A 231 43.65 8.87 21.77
C ILE A 231 43.08 10.30 21.79
N ILE A 232 42.07 10.61 22.61
CA ILE A 232 41.39 11.93 22.57
C ILE A 232 41.92 12.92 23.62
N MET A 233 42.91 12.56 24.44
CA MET A 233 43.52 13.47 25.44
C MET A 233 44.96 13.86 25.07
N GLY A 234 45.25 14.07 23.83
CA GLY A 234 46.51 14.67 23.37
C GLY A 234 46.26 16.11 22.94
N ASP A 235 46.80 17.03 23.67
CA ASP A 235 46.85 18.51 23.63
C ASP A 235 46.61 19.20 22.27
#